data_8797335fcade8d989185f75b1dd33d11
#
_entry.id   8797335fcade8d989185f75b1dd33d11
#
_cell.length_a   1.000
_cell.length_b   1.000
_cell.length_c   1.000
_cell.angle_alpha   90.00
_cell.angle_beta   90.00
_cell.angle_gamma   90.00
#
_symmetry.space_group_name_H-M   'P 1'
#
loop_
_entity.id
_entity.type
_entity.pdbx_description
1 polymer ?
#
loop_
_entity_poly.entity_id
_entity_poly.type
_entity_poly.pdbx_seq_one_letter_code
_entity_poly.pdbx_strand_id
1 'polypeptide(L)'
;NKLLISELSGGMVKRVSIARAIVMNPKYLLCDEPNSGLDPKTAIIIDNLIQEITLESNITTIVNTHDMNSVMEIGEVIAYINNGEICWSGSKEELINNSNTQLNDFVFASKLFKRLKKNQ
;
A
#
# COMPACT_ATOMS: atom_id res chain seq x y z
N ASN A 1 3.28 -16.70 27.70
CA ASN A 1 3.37 -17.55 26.49
C ASN A 1 4.24 -16.84 25.46
N LYS A 2 5.48 -17.33 25.31
CA LYS A 2 6.38 -16.88 24.24
C LYS A 2 6.09 -17.72 23.00
N LEU A 3 5.29 -17.16 22.07
CA LEU A 3 5.12 -17.75 20.74
C LEU A 3 6.42 -17.60 19.95
N LEU A 4 6.88 -18.64 19.31
CA LEU A 4 7.96 -18.60 18.34
C LEU A 4 7.47 -17.90 17.07
N ILE A 5 8.37 -17.20 16.35
CA ILE A 5 8.02 -16.50 15.09
C ILE A 5 7.36 -17.46 14.08
N SER A 6 7.77 -18.72 14.06
CA SER A 6 7.19 -19.77 13.22
C SER A 6 5.73 -20.14 13.55
N GLU A 7 5.23 -19.74 14.72
CA GLU A 7 3.86 -20.01 15.17
C GLU A 7 2.90 -18.85 14.88
N LEU A 8 3.40 -17.73 14.36
CA LEU A 8 2.61 -16.57 14.03
C LEU A 8 1.94 -16.72 12.66
N SER A 9 0.70 -16.23 12.54
CA SER A 9 0.05 -16.07 11.23
C SER A 9 0.78 -15.01 10.39
N GLY A 10 0.59 -15.02 9.06
CA GLY A 10 1.19 -14.03 8.16
C GLY A 10 0.85 -12.59 8.57
N GLY A 11 -0.39 -12.32 8.97
CA GLY A 11 -0.81 -11.01 9.47
C GLY A 11 -0.14 -10.61 10.78
N MET A 12 0.05 -11.55 11.70
CA MET A 12 0.76 -11.33 12.96
C MET A 12 2.23 -11.00 12.72
N VAL A 13 2.90 -11.70 11.80
CA VAL A 13 4.29 -11.42 11.40
C VAL A 13 4.42 -10.00 10.85
N LYS A 14 3.50 -9.57 9.98
CA LYS A 14 3.48 -8.21 9.44
C LYS A 14 3.30 -7.15 10.53
N ARG A 15 2.37 -7.36 11.47
CA ARG A 15 2.16 -6.47 12.63
C ARG A 15 3.39 -6.35 13.52
N VAL A 16 4.05 -7.46 13.82
CA VAL A 16 5.29 -7.48 14.60
C VAL A 16 6.40 -6.71 13.88
N SER A 17 6.52 -6.89 12.56
CA SER A 17 7.49 -6.16 11.74
C SER A 17 7.26 -4.65 11.78
N ILE A 18 6.01 -4.20 11.66
CA ILE A 18 5.64 -2.79 11.79
C ILE A 18 5.96 -2.26 13.20
N ALA A 19 5.57 -3.00 14.23
CA ALA A 19 5.86 -2.62 15.62
C ALA A 19 7.36 -2.45 15.86
N ARG A 20 8.19 -3.34 15.33
CA ARG A 20 9.66 -3.22 15.42
C ARG A 20 10.18 -1.99 14.69
N ALA A 21 9.63 -1.66 13.53
CA ALA A 21 10.06 -0.52 12.75
C ALA A 21 9.79 0.81 13.47
N ILE A 22 8.68 0.92 14.20
CA ILE A 22 8.26 2.16 14.85
C ILE A 22 8.77 2.33 16.30
N VAL A 23 9.31 1.28 16.91
CA VAL A 23 9.74 1.33 18.33
C VAL A 23 10.79 2.42 18.61
N MET A 24 11.60 2.77 17.62
CA MET A 24 12.61 3.83 17.71
C MET A 24 12.09 5.23 17.38
N ASN A 25 10.78 5.35 17.25
CA ASN A 25 10.12 6.62 16.93
C ASN A 25 10.68 7.31 15.65
N PRO A 26 10.69 6.63 14.50
CA PRO A 26 11.30 7.13 13.29
C PRO A 26 10.50 8.30 12.70
N LYS A 27 11.16 9.16 11.92
CA LYS A 27 10.49 10.18 11.09
C LYS A 27 9.95 9.63 9.77
N TYR A 28 10.54 8.55 9.28
CA TYR A 28 10.22 7.92 8.01
C TYR A 28 9.98 6.44 8.19
N LEU A 29 8.91 5.92 7.62
CA LEU A 29 8.58 4.51 7.59
C LEU A 29 8.57 4.04 6.12
N LEU A 30 9.34 3.01 5.81
CA LEU A 30 9.38 2.40 4.48
C LEU A 30 8.78 1.01 4.56
N CYS A 31 7.70 0.78 3.83
CA CYS A 31 7.00 -0.50 3.75
C CYS A 31 7.14 -1.08 2.34
N ASP A 32 7.76 -2.24 2.24
CA ASP A 32 7.88 -2.96 0.98
C ASP A 32 6.93 -4.15 0.95
N GLU A 33 5.94 -4.09 0.06
CA GLU A 33 4.90 -5.10 -0.11
C GLU A 33 4.26 -5.57 1.22
N PRO A 34 3.75 -4.65 2.05
CA PRO A 34 3.31 -4.98 3.41
C PRO A 34 2.15 -5.99 3.46
N ASN A 35 1.37 -6.11 2.38
CA ASN A 35 0.23 -7.01 2.26
C ASN A 35 0.52 -8.31 1.52
N SER A 36 1.75 -8.49 1.06
CA SER A 36 2.15 -9.68 0.29
C SER A 36 1.82 -10.98 1.03
N GLY A 37 1.14 -11.90 0.35
CA GLY A 37 0.80 -13.21 0.88
C GLY A 37 -0.35 -13.24 1.89
N LEU A 38 -1.07 -12.13 2.10
CA LEU A 38 -2.21 -12.05 3.00
C LEU A 38 -3.53 -12.20 2.23
N ASP A 39 -4.55 -12.73 2.91
CA ASP A 39 -5.93 -12.68 2.40
C ASP A 39 -6.45 -11.23 2.36
N PRO A 40 -7.47 -10.93 1.55
CA PRO A 40 -7.94 -9.55 1.35
C PRO A 40 -8.40 -8.86 2.65
N LYS A 41 -9.02 -9.60 3.56
CA LYS A 41 -9.49 -9.06 4.84
C LYS A 41 -8.33 -8.66 5.75
N THR A 42 -7.32 -9.50 5.84
CA THR A 42 -6.12 -9.24 6.63
C THR A 42 -5.29 -8.12 6.00
N ALA A 43 -5.22 -8.06 4.68
CA ALA A 43 -4.55 -6.98 3.95
C ALA A 43 -5.12 -5.60 4.31
N ILE A 44 -6.44 -5.45 4.34
CA ILE A 44 -7.12 -4.21 4.75
C ILE A 44 -6.74 -3.82 6.19
N ILE A 45 -6.65 -4.79 7.10
CA ILE A 45 -6.25 -4.52 8.49
C ILE A 45 -4.82 -3.97 8.55
N ILE A 46 -3.90 -4.50 7.75
CA ILE A 46 -2.53 -4.00 7.68
C ILE A 46 -2.47 -2.60 7.07
N ASP A 47 -3.22 -2.33 6.01
CA ASP A 47 -3.31 -0.99 5.41
C ASP A 47 -3.82 0.04 6.41
N ASN A 48 -4.89 -0.27 7.12
CA ASN A 48 -5.45 0.61 8.14
C ASN A 48 -4.46 0.85 9.29
N LEU A 49 -3.72 -0.17 9.70
CA LEU A 49 -2.68 -0.05 10.73
C LEU A 49 -1.55 0.90 10.28
N ILE A 50 -1.09 0.77 9.04
CA ILE A 50 -0.05 1.66 8.48
C ILE A 50 -0.55 3.10 8.43
N GLN A 51 -1.78 3.33 7.98
CA GLN A 51 -2.39 4.65 7.93
C GLN A 51 -2.54 5.27 9.33
N GLU A 52 -3.07 4.51 10.28
CA GLU A 52 -3.26 4.95 11.67
C GLU A 52 -1.93 5.37 12.31
N ILE A 53 -0.90 4.53 12.21
CA ILE A 53 0.45 4.82 12.71
C ILE A 53 1.03 6.06 12.05
N THR A 54 0.88 6.20 10.75
CA THR A 54 1.36 7.35 9.99
C THR A 54 0.77 8.66 10.53
N LEU A 55 -0.54 8.68 10.76
CA LEU A 55 -1.26 9.85 11.26
C LEU A 55 -0.96 10.13 12.73
N GLU A 56 -1.07 9.13 13.59
CA GLU A 56 -0.91 9.30 15.04
C GLU A 56 0.52 9.66 15.46
N SER A 57 1.51 9.06 14.81
CA SER A 57 2.92 9.30 15.12
C SER A 57 3.55 10.41 14.27
N ASN A 58 2.79 11.05 13.39
CA ASN A 58 3.26 12.08 12.47
C ASN A 58 4.51 11.63 11.67
N ILE A 59 4.44 10.40 11.17
CA ILE A 59 5.49 9.76 10.37
C ILE A 59 5.21 10.01 8.88
N THR A 60 6.24 10.24 8.09
CA THR A 60 6.13 10.18 6.62
C THR A 60 6.34 8.73 6.20
N THR A 61 5.31 8.14 5.59
CA THR A 61 5.35 6.73 5.17
C THR A 61 5.40 6.59 3.67
N ILE A 62 6.29 5.73 3.19
CA ILE A 62 6.38 5.32 1.79
C ILE A 62 6.03 3.83 1.72
N VAL A 63 5.01 3.49 0.95
CA VAL A 63 4.59 2.11 0.72
C VAL A 63 4.90 1.74 -0.72
N ASN A 64 5.76 0.76 -0.93
CA ASN A 64 5.96 0.12 -2.23
C ASN A 64 5.00 -1.06 -2.33
N THR A 65 4.13 -1.05 -3.31
CA THR A 65 3.14 -2.12 -3.53
C THR A 65 2.68 -2.18 -4.98
N HIS A 66 2.28 -3.37 -5.42
CA HIS A 66 1.55 -3.57 -6.69
C HIS A 66 0.04 -3.80 -6.44
N ASP A 67 -0.40 -3.79 -5.19
CA ASP A 67 -1.82 -3.95 -4.84
C ASP A 67 -2.57 -2.63 -5.00
N MET A 68 -3.35 -2.55 -6.07
CA MET A 68 -4.14 -1.35 -6.36
C MET A 68 -5.24 -1.08 -5.34
N ASN A 69 -5.69 -2.09 -4.59
CA ASN A 69 -6.65 -1.87 -3.51
C ASN A 69 -5.99 -1.05 -2.39
N SER A 70 -4.77 -1.42 -1.98
CA SER A 70 -3.99 -0.67 -1.01
C SER A 70 -3.71 0.76 -1.48
N VAL A 71 -3.30 0.93 -2.74
CA VAL A 71 -3.05 2.26 -3.33
C VAL A 71 -4.30 3.13 -3.23
N MET A 72 -5.47 2.60 -3.58
CA MET A 72 -6.73 3.34 -3.54
C MET A 72 -7.25 3.58 -2.13
N GLU A 73 -6.95 2.68 -1.19
CA GLU A 73 -7.39 2.79 0.20
C GLU A 73 -6.58 3.84 0.97
N ILE A 74 -5.26 3.71 1.01
CA ILE A 74 -4.39 4.50 1.88
C ILE A 74 -3.45 5.49 1.17
N GLY A 75 -3.34 5.42 -0.18
CA GLY A 75 -2.45 6.32 -0.92
C GLY A 75 -2.95 7.77 -0.90
N GLU A 76 -2.08 8.72 -0.57
CA GLU A 76 -2.33 10.17 -0.67
C GLU A 76 -1.65 10.73 -1.93
N VAL A 77 -0.33 10.53 -2.02
CA VAL A 77 0.48 10.83 -3.19
C VAL A 77 0.93 9.50 -3.79
N ILE A 78 0.62 9.29 -5.04
CA ILE A 78 0.91 8.05 -5.76
C ILE A 78 1.97 8.31 -6.80
N ALA A 79 2.99 7.47 -6.85
CA ALA A 79 4.01 7.50 -7.89
C ALA A 79 4.05 6.15 -8.62
N TYR A 80 4.03 6.21 -9.96
CA TYR A 80 4.20 5.02 -10.80
C TYR A 80 5.63 4.92 -11.29
N ILE A 81 6.28 3.82 -10.91
CA ILE A 81 7.67 3.53 -11.29
C ILE A 81 7.66 2.47 -12.39
N ASN A 82 8.37 2.75 -13.46
CA ASN A 82 8.59 1.81 -14.54
C ASN A 82 10.02 1.97 -15.08
N ASN A 83 10.71 0.85 -15.30
CA ASN A 83 12.11 0.83 -15.76
C ASN A 83 13.06 1.71 -14.95
N GLY A 84 12.86 1.78 -13.63
CA GLY A 84 13.72 2.55 -12.72
C GLY A 84 13.45 4.06 -12.68
N GLU A 85 12.40 4.53 -13.35
CA GLU A 85 12.04 5.95 -13.41
C GLU A 85 10.62 6.18 -12.91
N ILE A 86 10.38 7.35 -12.31
CA ILE A 86 9.03 7.81 -11.97
C ILE A 86 8.37 8.32 -13.26
N CYS A 87 7.48 7.51 -13.82
CA CYS A 87 6.77 7.83 -15.06
C CYS A 87 5.53 8.71 -14.83
N TRP A 88 5.01 8.71 -13.61
CA TRP A 88 3.84 9.50 -13.24
C TRP A 88 3.78 9.68 -11.72
N SER A 89 3.24 10.80 -11.27
CA SER A 89 2.87 11.01 -9.87
C SER A 89 1.66 11.93 -9.75
N GLY A 90 0.85 11.73 -8.72
CA GLY A 90 -0.35 12.53 -8.48
C GLY A 90 -1.23 11.96 -7.37
N SER A 91 -2.43 12.52 -7.23
CA SER A 91 -3.46 12.07 -6.29
C SER A 91 -4.25 10.87 -6.83
N LYS A 92 -5.13 10.31 -6.00
CA LYS A 92 -6.07 9.24 -6.42
C LYS A 92 -6.99 9.70 -7.55
N GLU A 93 -7.51 10.92 -7.43
CA GLU A 93 -8.41 11.52 -8.41
C GLU A 93 -7.70 11.71 -9.75
N GLU A 94 -6.47 12.20 -9.72
CA GLU A 94 -5.64 12.33 -10.91
C GLU A 94 -5.28 10.98 -11.51
N LEU A 95 -5.05 9.95 -10.69
CA LEU A 95 -4.79 8.59 -11.15
C LEU A 95 -5.99 8.01 -11.94
N ILE A 96 -7.19 8.18 -11.42
CA ILE A 96 -8.43 7.69 -12.06
C ILE A 96 -8.66 8.41 -13.39
N ASN A 97 -8.40 9.70 -13.46
CA ASN A 97 -8.71 10.56 -14.59
C ASN A 97 -7.53 10.75 -15.58
N ASN A 98 -6.38 10.09 -15.35
CA ASN A 98 -5.23 10.27 -16.22
C ASN A 98 -5.46 9.71 -17.61
N SER A 99 -4.72 10.26 -18.59
CA SER A 99 -4.74 9.85 -19.99
C SER A 99 -3.54 8.98 -20.41
N ASN A 100 -2.64 8.67 -19.47
CA ASN A 100 -1.46 7.86 -19.74
C ASN A 100 -1.86 6.40 -19.96
N THR A 101 -1.69 5.90 -21.17
CA THR A 101 -2.09 4.53 -21.54
C THR A 101 -1.31 3.46 -20.80
N GLN A 102 -0.02 3.64 -20.62
CA GLN A 102 0.85 2.68 -19.92
C GLN A 102 0.47 2.55 -18.43
N LEU A 103 0.21 3.68 -17.77
CA LEU A 103 -0.28 3.70 -16.40
C LEU A 103 -1.66 3.07 -16.31
N ASN A 104 -2.56 3.38 -17.24
CA ASN A 104 -3.90 2.80 -17.29
C ASN A 104 -3.88 1.29 -17.50
N ASP A 105 -3.01 0.79 -18.34
CA ASP A 105 -2.87 -0.64 -18.57
C ASP A 105 -2.39 -1.36 -17.32
N PHE A 106 -1.52 -0.75 -16.53
CA PHE A 106 -1.07 -1.29 -15.25
C PHE A 106 -2.17 -1.22 -14.18
N VAL A 107 -2.74 -0.02 -13.95
CA VAL A 107 -3.74 0.25 -12.91
C VAL A 107 -5.03 -0.51 -13.15
N PHE A 108 -5.50 -0.53 -14.40
CA PHE A 108 -6.76 -1.15 -14.81
C PHE A 108 -6.59 -2.53 -15.43
N ALA A 109 -5.48 -3.21 -15.16
CA ALA A 109 -5.24 -4.59 -15.59
C ALA A 109 -6.36 -5.54 -15.11
N SER A 110 -6.91 -5.30 -13.91
CA SER A 110 -8.06 -6.07 -13.44
C SER A 110 -9.36 -5.59 -14.09
N LYS A 111 -10.25 -6.55 -14.40
CA LYS A 111 -11.59 -6.25 -14.98
C LYS A 111 -12.44 -5.35 -14.08
N LEU A 112 -12.21 -5.38 -12.78
CA LEU A 112 -12.95 -4.57 -11.82
C LEU A 112 -12.63 -3.08 -11.98
N PHE A 113 -11.35 -2.72 -12.05
CA PHE A 113 -10.94 -1.34 -12.24
C PHE A 113 -11.35 -0.78 -13.62
N LYS A 114 -11.33 -1.61 -14.67
CA LYS A 114 -11.84 -1.22 -16.00
C LYS A 114 -13.34 -0.87 -15.97
N ARG A 115 -14.13 -1.57 -15.15
CA ARG A 115 -15.57 -1.26 -14.98
C ARG A 115 -15.80 0.05 -14.25
N LEU A 116 -15.02 0.33 -13.20
CA LEU A 116 -15.13 1.59 -12.45
C LEU A 116 -14.83 2.81 -13.33
N LYS A 117 -13.84 2.72 -14.22
CA LYS A 117 -13.51 3.80 -15.15
C LYS A 117 -14.61 4.06 -16.19
N LYS A 118 -15.35 3.03 -16.62
CA LYS A 118 -16.45 3.18 -17.62
C LYS A 118 -17.72 3.81 -17.04
N ASN A 119 -17.90 3.78 -15.73
CA ASN A 119 -19.09 4.32 -15.05
C ASN A 119 -18.91 5.77 -14.57
N GLN A 120 -17.79 6.37 -14.86
CA GLN A 120 -17.52 7.81 -14.66
C GLN A 120 -17.53 8.54 -16.01
#